data_e214930103b6f9cbe3fd76c39696595a
#
_entry.id   e214930103b6f9cbe3fd76c39696595a
#
_cell.length_a   1.000
_cell.length_b   1.000
_cell.length_c   1.000
_cell.angle_alpha   90.00
_cell.angle_beta   90.00
_cell.angle_gamma   90.00
#
_symmetry.space_group_name_H-M   'P 1'
#
loop_
_entity.id
_entity.type
_entity.pdbx_description
1 polymer ?
#
loop_
_entity_poly.entity_id
_entity_poly.type
_entity_poly.pdbx_seq_one_letter_code
_entity_poly.pdbx_strand_id
1 'polypeptide(L)'
;MRRFGLALREVGHGLRRNLTMTVAVILTVAVSLTLFGTGLMVRAQVDAMKDYWYDRVEVSVFLCGNASDPKVCPAGAITPEQRAAVDAQLRGLTGVVEEVFYESQQEAYNRFKEQFKNSPILENVTPESMPESFRVKLANPEDFTKVAAAVGTSPGVEQVQDQRQLLEKFFKLLGGLQAIALGIAVAMLLVTVLLVVNTMRVAAFSRRKETGIMKLVGASNAYIQLPFVLEAAVAAGIGGLLAVGALAAEKAYLVDKVLEPSFRFTAFVGWDETIKIMIIVFVTGILLASVAAFLTVRRYLKV
;
A
#
# COMPACT_ATOMS: atom_id res chain seq x y z
N MET A 1 19.67 4.81 38.68
CA MET A 1 20.37 3.83 37.79
C MET A 1 20.46 2.40 38.36
N ARG A 2 20.76 2.16 39.64
CA ARG A 2 20.82 0.79 40.24
C ARG A 2 19.52 0.00 40.15
N ARG A 3 18.34 0.63 40.27
CA ARG A 3 17.02 -0.05 40.20
C ARG A 3 16.67 -0.56 38.81
N PHE A 4 17.11 0.08 37.74
CA PHE A 4 16.89 -0.34 36.38
C PHE A 4 17.74 -1.59 35.99
N GLY A 5 18.98 -1.66 36.52
CA GLY A 5 19.84 -2.83 36.30
C GLY A 5 19.34 -4.10 37.02
N LEU A 6 18.66 -3.93 38.15
CA LEU A 6 18.03 -5.05 38.87
C LEU A 6 16.82 -5.56 38.07
N ALA A 7 15.95 -4.69 37.57
CA ALA A 7 14.81 -5.07 36.75
C ALA A 7 15.22 -5.79 35.45
N LEU A 8 16.27 -5.37 34.78
CA LEU A 8 16.82 -6.05 33.58
C LEU A 8 17.37 -7.44 33.90
N ARG A 9 18.02 -7.64 35.03
CA ARG A 9 18.48 -8.97 35.48
C ARG A 9 17.32 -9.91 35.80
N GLU A 10 16.26 -9.39 36.42
CA GLU A 10 15.04 -10.13 36.73
C GLU A 10 14.30 -10.58 35.45
N VAL A 11 14.21 -9.67 34.44
CA VAL A 11 13.66 -10.02 33.13
C VAL A 11 14.50 -11.11 32.44
N GLY A 12 15.83 -11.03 32.48
CA GLY A 12 16.72 -12.06 31.91
C GLY A 12 16.54 -13.43 32.55
N HIS A 13 16.33 -13.49 33.90
CA HIS A 13 16.02 -14.73 34.63
C HIS A 13 14.63 -15.25 34.27
N GLY A 14 13.63 -14.35 34.10
CA GLY A 14 12.26 -14.72 33.71
C GLY A 14 12.22 -15.35 32.32
N LEU A 15 12.87 -14.74 31.35
CA LEU A 15 12.97 -15.25 29.97
C LEU A 15 13.67 -16.61 29.87
N ARG A 16 14.71 -16.84 30.67
CA ARG A 16 15.45 -18.13 30.70
C ARG A 16 14.69 -19.25 31.40
N ARG A 17 13.87 -18.96 32.39
CA ARG A 17 13.10 -19.96 33.17
C ARG A 17 12.00 -20.62 32.34
N ASN A 18 11.48 -19.96 31.29
CA ASN A 18 10.48 -20.49 30.37
C ASN A 18 10.89 -20.27 28.92
N LEU A 19 12.10 -20.73 28.55
CA LEU A 19 12.73 -20.42 27.27
C LEU A 19 11.84 -20.78 26.05
N THR A 20 11.24 -21.96 26.07
CA THR A 20 10.34 -22.44 25.00
C THR A 20 9.16 -21.51 24.79
N MET A 21 8.55 -21.04 25.84
CA MET A 21 7.38 -20.16 25.82
C MET A 21 7.77 -18.74 25.36
N THR A 22 8.91 -18.26 25.80
CA THR A 22 9.47 -16.98 25.37
C THR A 22 9.83 -16.99 23.89
N VAL A 23 10.50 -18.04 23.41
CA VAL A 23 10.83 -18.20 21.98
C VAL A 23 9.57 -18.27 21.15
N ALA A 24 8.53 -19.00 21.58
CA ALA A 24 7.25 -19.06 20.89
C ALA A 24 6.60 -17.67 20.76
N VAL A 25 6.61 -16.86 21.84
CA VAL A 25 6.10 -15.48 21.80
C VAL A 25 6.91 -14.63 20.84
N ILE A 26 8.25 -14.65 20.91
CA ILE A 26 9.12 -13.89 20.04
C ILE A 26 8.87 -14.23 18.57
N LEU A 27 8.81 -15.52 18.23
CA LEU A 27 8.57 -15.96 16.85
C LEU A 27 7.18 -15.57 16.34
N THR A 28 6.14 -15.74 17.17
CA THR A 28 4.78 -15.36 16.79
C THR A 28 4.66 -13.85 16.62
N VAL A 29 5.25 -13.06 17.51
CA VAL A 29 5.32 -11.59 17.37
C VAL A 29 6.06 -11.22 16.08
N ALA A 30 7.21 -11.82 15.82
CA ALA A 30 8.02 -11.55 14.62
C ALA A 30 7.21 -11.82 13.34
N VAL A 31 6.62 -13.00 13.23
CA VAL A 31 5.82 -13.39 12.05
C VAL A 31 4.61 -12.46 11.87
N SER A 32 3.86 -12.21 12.95
CA SER A 32 2.66 -11.37 12.90
C SER A 32 2.98 -9.92 12.52
N LEU A 33 4.05 -9.36 13.10
CA LEU A 33 4.51 -8.00 12.77
C LEU A 33 5.10 -7.91 11.35
N THR A 34 5.78 -8.95 10.87
CA THR A 34 6.25 -9.01 9.49
C THR A 34 5.07 -8.98 8.53
N LEU A 35 4.06 -9.85 8.73
CA LEU A 35 2.86 -9.87 7.89
C LEU A 35 2.09 -8.54 7.94
N PHE A 36 2.01 -7.92 9.10
CA PHE A 36 1.40 -6.60 9.24
C PHE A 36 2.18 -5.53 8.50
N GLY A 37 3.50 -5.53 8.62
CA GLY A 37 4.40 -4.61 7.91
C GLY A 37 4.37 -4.80 6.39
N THR A 38 4.41 -6.04 5.90
CA THR A 38 4.22 -6.37 4.47
C THR A 38 2.87 -5.86 3.97
N GLY A 39 1.79 -6.01 4.74
CA GLY A 39 0.47 -5.46 4.38
C GLY A 39 0.49 -3.93 4.24
N LEU A 40 1.19 -3.23 5.13
CA LEU A 40 1.38 -1.78 5.03
C LEU A 40 2.28 -1.38 3.84
N MET A 41 3.34 -2.16 3.56
CA MET A 41 4.20 -1.94 2.39
C MET A 41 3.45 -2.14 1.08
N VAL A 42 2.61 -3.17 0.97
CA VAL A 42 1.74 -3.38 -0.20
C VAL A 42 0.78 -2.21 -0.37
N ARG A 43 0.22 -1.68 0.72
CA ARG A 43 -0.61 -0.47 0.66
C ARG A 43 0.16 0.72 0.11
N ALA A 44 1.31 1.02 0.67
CA ALA A 44 2.14 2.12 0.22
C ALA A 44 2.57 1.95 -1.25
N GLN A 45 2.84 0.70 -1.68
CA GLN A 45 3.16 0.38 -3.07
C GLN A 45 1.98 0.67 -4.00
N VAL A 46 0.76 0.25 -3.63
CA VAL A 46 -0.44 0.52 -4.44
C VAL A 46 -0.71 2.02 -4.53
N ASP A 47 -0.54 2.76 -3.44
CA ASP A 47 -0.72 4.21 -3.42
C ASP A 47 0.33 4.92 -4.30
N ALA A 48 1.61 4.54 -4.21
CA ALA A 48 2.68 5.06 -5.07
C ALA A 48 2.44 4.75 -6.57
N MET A 49 1.92 3.55 -6.88
CA MET A 49 1.55 3.20 -8.26
C MET A 49 0.37 4.05 -8.75
N LYS A 50 -0.64 4.29 -7.91
CA LYS A 50 -1.79 5.14 -8.27
C LYS A 50 -1.33 6.56 -8.60
N ASP A 51 -0.55 7.17 -7.71
CA ASP A 51 -0.05 8.53 -7.90
C ASP A 51 0.76 8.64 -9.19
N TYR A 52 1.66 7.68 -9.43
CA TYR A 52 2.47 7.64 -10.64
C TYR A 52 1.64 7.53 -11.93
N TRP A 53 0.61 6.68 -11.93
CA TRP A 53 -0.22 6.46 -13.10
C TRP A 53 -1.26 7.54 -13.29
N TYR A 54 -1.90 8.04 -12.22
CA TYR A 54 -2.89 9.10 -12.32
C TYR A 54 -2.29 10.42 -12.83
N ASP A 55 -1.03 10.68 -12.50
CA ASP A 55 -0.31 11.86 -13.01
C ASP A 55 0.04 11.77 -14.51
N ARG A 56 0.00 10.57 -15.08
CA ARG A 56 0.35 10.27 -16.48
C ARG A 56 -0.82 9.90 -17.37
N VAL A 57 -1.99 9.68 -16.79
CA VAL A 57 -3.18 9.30 -17.57
C VAL A 57 -3.81 10.53 -18.18
N GLU A 58 -3.80 10.53 -19.51
CA GLU A 58 -4.41 11.53 -20.35
C GLU A 58 -5.80 11.06 -20.81
N VAL A 59 -6.69 12.00 -21.05
CA VAL A 59 -7.96 11.77 -21.74
C VAL A 59 -7.68 11.78 -23.22
N SER A 60 -8.07 10.72 -23.93
CA SER A 60 -7.95 10.67 -25.38
C SER A 60 -9.28 11.03 -26.03
N VAL A 61 -9.29 12.12 -26.80
CA VAL A 61 -10.41 12.53 -27.64
C VAL A 61 -10.11 12.06 -29.05
N PHE A 62 -10.67 10.92 -29.45
CA PHE A 62 -10.51 10.38 -30.80
C PHE A 62 -11.36 11.16 -31.80
N LEU A 63 -10.76 11.47 -32.93
CA LEU A 63 -11.38 12.23 -34.00
C LEU A 63 -11.85 11.30 -35.11
N CYS A 64 -12.91 11.70 -35.80
CA CYS A 64 -13.44 10.95 -36.95
C CYS A 64 -12.39 10.80 -38.05
N GLY A 65 -12.11 9.58 -38.42
CA GLY A 65 -11.22 9.20 -39.50
C GLY A 65 -11.95 8.50 -40.68
N ASN A 66 -11.20 8.10 -41.69
CA ASN A 66 -11.77 7.40 -42.85
C ASN A 66 -12.32 5.98 -42.50
N ALA A 67 -11.83 5.38 -41.42
CA ALA A 67 -12.24 4.04 -40.95
C ALA A 67 -13.26 4.08 -39.80
N SER A 68 -13.71 5.27 -39.37
CA SER A 68 -14.67 5.44 -38.29
C SER A 68 -16.06 4.93 -38.64
N ASP A 69 -16.84 4.50 -37.62
CA ASP A 69 -18.20 4.04 -37.80
C ASP A 69 -19.10 5.17 -38.39
N PRO A 70 -19.73 4.95 -39.55
CA PRO A 70 -20.61 5.93 -40.16
C PRO A 70 -21.81 6.35 -39.29
N LYS A 71 -22.18 5.57 -38.28
CA LYS A 71 -23.23 5.93 -37.34
C LYS A 71 -22.80 7.03 -36.37
N VAL A 72 -21.50 7.09 -36.05
CA VAL A 72 -20.93 8.07 -35.15
C VAL A 72 -20.34 9.24 -35.94
N CYS A 73 -19.71 8.93 -37.07
CA CYS A 73 -19.04 9.87 -37.94
C CYS A 73 -19.72 9.96 -39.33
N PRO A 74 -20.98 10.47 -39.46
CA PRO A 74 -21.72 10.45 -40.69
C PRO A 74 -21.12 11.37 -41.77
N ALA A 75 -20.32 12.37 -41.40
CA ALA A 75 -19.64 13.28 -42.29
C ALA A 75 -18.25 12.77 -42.77
N GLY A 76 -17.83 11.56 -42.33
CA GLY A 76 -16.50 10.99 -42.61
C GLY A 76 -15.40 11.61 -41.75
N ALA A 77 -14.19 11.71 -42.29
CA ALA A 77 -13.03 12.24 -41.60
C ALA A 77 -13.21 13.70 -41.18
N ILE A 78 -12.64 14.05 -40.01
CA ILE A 78 -12.71 15.41 -39.45
C ILE A 78 -12.08 16.43 -40.40
N THR A 79 -12.69 17.62 -40.55
CA THR A 79 -12.13 18.71 -41.30
C THR A 79 -11.15 19.54 -40.48
N PRO A 80 -10.21 20.30 -41.13
CA PRO A 80 -9.31 21.17 -40.40
C PRO A 80 -10.01 22.21 -39.51
N GLU A 81 -11.16 22.71 -39.96
CA GLU A 81 -11.98 23.69 -39.23
C GLU A 81 -12.62 23.07 -38.00
N GLN A 82 -13.16 21.86 -38.10
CA GLN A 82 -13.74 21.12 -36.99
C GLN A 82 -12.66 20.78 -35.96
N ARG A 83 -11.47 20.35 -36.42
CA ARG A 83 -10.33 20.07 -35.54
C ARG A 83 -9.89 21.32 -34.76
N ALA A 84 -9.79 22.47 -35.42
CA ALA A 84 -9.46 23.73 -34.77
C ALA A 84 -10.53 24.15 -33.76
N ALA A 85 -11.82 23.90 -34.04
CA ALA A 85 -12.91 24.17 -33.13
C ALA A 85 -12.84 23.28 -31.86
N VAL A 86 -12.54 21.97 -32.00
CA VAL A 86 -12.36 21.06 -30.89
C VAL A 86 -11.14 21.46 -30.04
N ASP A 87 -10.01 21.81 -30.66
CA ASP A 87 -8.82 22.29 -29.95
C ASP A 87 -9.13 23.55 -29.12
N ALA A 88 -9.83 24.51 -29.74
CA ALA A 88 -10.23 25.74 -29.05
C ALA A 88 -11.17 25.47 -27.87
N GLN A 89 -12.13 24.54 -28.00
CA GLN A 89 -13.02 24.13 -26.94
C GLN A 89 -12.24 23.47 -25.76
N LEU A 90 -11.30 22.58 -26.06
CA LEU A 90 -10.47 21.91 -25.06
C LEU A 90 -9.61 22.91 -24.30
N ARG A 91 -8.91 23.82 -25.00
CA ARG A 91 -8.08 24.87 -24.37
C ARG A 91 -8.92 25.92 -23.63
N GLY A 92 -10.19 26.07 -23.98
CA GLY A 92 -11.15 26.96 -23.29
C GLY A 92 -11.58 26.45 -21.90
N LEU A 93 -11.34 25.17 -21.58
CA LEU A 93 -11.68 24.58 -20.28
C LEU A 93 -10.62 24.92 -19.21
N THR A 94 -10.43 26.21 -18.96
CA THR A 94 -9.46 26.73 -17.98
C THR A 94 -9.73 26.19 -16.58
N GLY A 95 -8.69 25.69 -15.89
CA GLY A 95 -8.79 25.07 -14.57
C GLY A 95 -9.21 23.60 -14.57
N VAL A 96 -9.62 23.04 -15.72
CA VAL A 96 -9.92 21.62 -15.93
C VAL A 96 -8.83 20.97 -16.75
N VAL A 97 -8.44 21.61 -17.86
CA VAL A 97 -7.40 21.15 -18.78
C VAL A 97 -6.10 21.87 -18.47
N GLU A 98 -5.02 21.11 -18.27
CA GLU A 98 -3.66 21.62 -18.06
C GLU A 98 -2.95 21.78 -19.41
N GLU A 99 -2.96 20.73 -20.22
CA GLU A 99 -2.31 20.71 -21.53
C GLU A 99 -3.14 19.92 -22.56
N VAL A 100 -3.06 20.34 -23.83
CA VAL A 100 -3.67 19.67 -24.96
C VAL A 100 -2.59 19.38 -26.00
N PHE A 101 -2.42 18.08 -26.31
CA PHE A 101 -1.51 17.59 -27.33
C PHE A 101 -2.31 17.01 -28.49
N TYR A 102 -2.05 17.48 -29.69
CA TYR A 102 -2.57 16.87 -30.91
C TYR A 102 -1.66 15.74 -31.34
N GLU A 103 -2.23 14.58 -31.65
CA GLU A 103 -1.54 13.43 -32.20
C GLU A 103 -2.09 13.08 -33.55
N SER A 104 -1.21 13.19 -34.58
CA SER A 104 -1.52 12.82 -35.95
C SER A 104 -1.58 11.30 -36.14
N GLN A 105 -2.20 10.86 -37.27
CA GLN A 105 -2.24 9.43 -37.65
C GLN A 105 -0.84 8.79 -37.70
N GLN A 106 0.14 9.53 -38.21
CA GLN A 106 1.51 9.05 -38.31
C GLN A 106 2.18 8.90 -36.96
N GLU A 107 1.95 9.82 -36.03
CA GLU A 107 2.47 9.76 -34.66
C GLU A 107 1.80 8.62 -33.89
N ALA A 108 0.48 8.47 -34.02
CA ALA A 108 -0.28 7.36 -33.45
C ALA A 108 0.26 6.01 -33.96
N TYR A 109 0.51 5.89 -35.26
CA TYR A 109 1.09 4.69 -35.87
C TYR A 109 2.50 4.40 -35.36
N ASN A 110 3.37 5.42 -35.27
CA ASN A 110 4.73 5.26 -34.78
C ASN A 110 4.75 4.77 -33.33
N ARG A 111 3.88 5.32 -32.48
CA ARG A 111 3.72 4.89 -31.10
C ARG A 111 3.20 3.46 -31.00
N PHE A 112 2.18 3.12 -31.79
CA PHE A 112 1.64 1.77 -31.88
C PHE A 112 2.72 0.77 -32.29
N LYS A 113 3.54 1.11 -33.31
CA LYS A 113 4.66 0.29 -33.76
C LYS A 113 5.73 0.09 -32.68
N GLU A 114 6.00 1.12 -31.89
CA GLU A 114 6.94 1.01 -30.76
C GLU A 114 6.41 0.11 -29.65
N GLN A 115 5.14 0.23 -29.33
CA GLN A 115 4.50 -0.53 -28.27
C GLN A 115 4.33 -2.02 -28.63
N PHE A 116 4.08 -2.33 -29.91
CA PHE A 116 3.79 -3.67 -30.39
C PHE A 116 4.87 -4.25 -31.31
N LYS A 117 6.14 -3.88 -31.13
CA LYS A 117 7.31 -4.26 -31.99
C LYS A 117 7.37 -5.73 -32.39
N ASN A 118 6.86 -6.64 -31.55
CA ASN A 118 6.94 -8.09 -31.77
C ASN A 118 5.55 -8.74 -31.95
N SER A 119 4.52 -7.97 -32.25
CA SER A 119 3.16 -8.48 -32.43
C SER A 119 2.81 -8.68 -33.90
N PRO A 120 2.19 -9.82 -34.29
CA PRO A 120 1.70 -10.04 -35.66
C PRO A 120 0.66 -9.01 -36.12
N ILE A 121 0.06 -8.27 -35.19
CA ILE A 121 -0.93 -7.22 -35.49
C ILE A 121 -0.34 -6.10 -36.35
N LEU A 122 0.96 -5.84 -36.25
CA LEU A 122 1.64 -4.80 -37.02
C LEU A 122 1.57 -4.99 -38.54
N GLU A 123 1.44 -6.21 -39.02
CA GLU A 123 1.38 -6.51 -40.45
C GLU A 123 0.07 -6.01 -41.11
N ASN A 124 -0.97 -5.78 -40.32
CA ASN A 124 -2.30 -5.43 -40.81
C ASN A 124 -2.71 -3.97 -40.48
N VAL A 125 -1.83 -3.18 -39.87
CA VAL A 125 -2.12 -1.81 -39.45
C VAL A 125 -1.33 -0.83 -40.31
N THR A 126 -2.04 0.14 -40.92
CA THR A 126 -1.43 1.23 -41.70
C THR A 126 -1.62 2.58 -40.99
N PRO A 127 -0.82 3.60 -41.30
CA PRO A 127 -1.01 4.94 -40.70
C PRO A 127 -2.45 5.47 -40.91
N GLU A 128 -3.06 5.20 -42.07
CA GLU A 128 -4.41 5.66 -42.43
C GLU A 128 -5.51 4.96 -41.58
N SER A 129 -5.21 3.81 -41.00
CA SER A 129 -6.14 3.08 -40.10
C SER A 129 -6.11 3.62 -38.67
N MET A 130 -5.14 4.48 -38.36
CA MET A 130 -5.04 5.10 -37.03
C MET A 130 -5.90 6.37 -36.97
N PRO A 131 -6.74 6.52 -35.93
CA PRO A 131 -7.46 7.78 -35.73
C PRO A 131 -6.51 8.87 -35.24
N GLU A 132 -6.76 10.10 -35.69
CA GLU A 132 -6.20 11.28 -35.04
C GLU A 132 -6.80 11.45 -33.67
N SER A 133 -6.07 12.03 -32.73
CA SER A 133 -6.59 12.28 -31.38
C SER A 133 -6.02 13.54 -30.76
N PHE A 134 -6.79 14.12 -29.83
CA PHE A 134 -6.25 15.03 -28.84
C PHE A 134 -6.01 14.27 -27.53
N ARG A 135 -4.81 14.38 -26.98
CA ARG A 135 -4.48 13.94 -25.65
C ARG A 135 -4.55 15.11 -24.70
N VAL A 136 -5.38 14.99 -23.71
CA VAL A 136 -5.72 16.07 -22.80
C VAL A 136 -5.24 15.69 -21.40
N LYS A 137 -4.29 16.46 -20.88
CA LYS A 137 -3.87 16.36 -19.48
C LYS A 137 -4.81 17.19 -18.62
N LEU A 138 -5.38 16.59 -17.60
CA LEU A 138 -6.30 17.25 -16.69
C LEU A 138 -5.58 17.75 -15.43
N ALA A 139 -5.96 18.96 -14.96
CA ALA A 139 -5.49 19.49 -13.69
C ALA A 139 -5.98 18.65 -12.50
N ASN A 140 -7.23 18.15 -12.56
CA ASN A 140 -7.77 17.18 -11.64
C ASN A 140 -8.29 15.97 -12.43
N PRO A 141 -7.72 14.77 -12.19
CA PRO A 141 -8.16 13.55 -12.84
C PRO A 141 -9.66 13.27 -12.78
N GLU A 142 -10.39 13.72 -11.77
CA GLU A 142 -11.85 13.50 -11.63
C GLU A 142 -12.70 14.33 -12.62
N ASP A 143 -12.11 15.31 -13.28
CA ASP A 143 -12.81 16.24 -14.17
C ASP A 143 -13.04 15.70 -15.60
N PHE A 144 -12.77 14.42 -15.86
CA PHE A 144 -13.04 13.75 -17.13
C PHE A 144 -14.46 14.01 -17.67
N THR A 145 -15.46 13.93 -16.78
CA THR A 145 -16.86 14.12 -17.17
C THR A 145 -17.13 15.51 -17.73
N LYS A 146 -16.38 16.52 -17.29
CA LYS A 146 -16.49 17.89 -17.79
C LYS A 146 -15.93 17.98 -19.23
N VAL A 147 -14.82 17.32 -19.50
CA VAL A 147 -14.23 17.24 -20.85
C VAL A 147 -15.15 16.45 -21.78
N ALA A 148 -15.61 15.26 -21.35
CA ALA A 148 -16.52 14.44 -22.14
C ALA A 148 -17.84 15.18 -22.46
N ALA A 149 -18.39 15.94 -21.52
CA ALA A 149 -19.60 16.74 -21.75
C ALA A 149 -19.33 17.92 -22.69
N ALA A 150 -18.14 18.53 -22.65
CA ALA A 150 -17.83 19.70 -23.46
C ALA A 150 -17.58 19.35 -24.94
N VAL A 151 -16.86 18.23 -25.21
CA VAL A 151 -16.45 17.91 -26.58
C VAL A 151 -17.01 16.60 -27.12
N GLY A 152 -17.62 15.76 -26.30
CA GLY A 152 -18.08 14.43 -26.69
C GLY A 152 -19.18 14.41 -27.76
N THR A 153 -19.91 15.51 -27.93
CA THR A 153 -20.95 15.68 -28.97
C THR A 153 -20.54 16.66 -30.08
N SER A 154 -19.28 17.14 -30.05
CA SER A 154 -18.78 18.07 -31.06
C SER A 154 -18.63 17.39 -32.42
N PRO A 155 -18.99 18.08 -33.53
CA PRO A 155 -18.82 17.54 -34.86
C PRO A 155 -17.35 17.15 -35.11
N GLY A 156 -17.13 15.92 -35.60
CA GLY A 156 -15.78 15.40 -35.88
C GLY A 156 -15.12 14.68 -34.68
N VAL A 157 -15.77 14.58 -33.53
CA VAL A 157 -15.34 13.74 -32.41
C VAL A 157 -16.02 12.39 -32.52
N GLU A 158 -15.23 11.33 -32.57
CA GLU A 158 -15.71 9.95 -32.60
C GLU A 158 -16.01 9.43 -31.19
N GLN A 159 -15.05 9.60 -30.29
CA GLN A 159 -15.16 9.09 -28.93
C GLN A 159 -14.22 9.87 -27.97
N VAL A 160 -14.70 10.11 -26.78
CA VAL A 160 -13.87 10.56 -25.65
C VAL A 160 -13.62 9.38 -24.74
N GLN A 161 -12.38 8.93 -24.68
CA GLN A 161 -12.00 7.74 -23.91
C GLN A 161 -11.21 8.13 -22.67
N ASP A 162 -11.70 7.67 -21.54
CA ASP A 162 -10.99 7.75 -20.27
C ASP A 162 -10.16 6.46 -20.07
N GLN A 163 -8.86 6.57 -20.19
CA GLN A 163 -7.96 5.43 -19.95
C GLN A 163 -7.94 5.04 -18.46
N ARG A 164 -8.43 5.90 -17.55
CA ARG A 164 -8.50 5.62 -16.12
C ARG A 164 -9.49 4.52 -15.75
N GLN A 165 -10.57 4.33 -16.52
CA GLN A 165 -11.57 3.30 -16.19
C GLN A 165 -10.96 1.89 -16.13
N LEU A 166 -9.98 1.59 -16.97
CA LEU A 166 -9.24 0.33 -16.92
C LEU A 166 -8.32 0.28 -15.70
N LEU A 167 -7.61 1.39 -15.42
CA LEU A 167 -6.75 1.51 -14.25
C LEU A 167 -7.52 1.45 -12.94
N GLU A 168 -8.68 2.10 -12.86
CA GLU A 168 -9.56 2.03 -11.68
C GLU A 168 -10.02 0.62 -11.37
N LYS A 169 -10.43 -0.15 -12.40
CA LYS A 169 -10.80 -1.56 -12.21
C LYS A 169 -9.63 -2.38 -11.70
N PHE A 170 -8.44 -2.14 -12.26
CA PHE A 170 -7.20 -2.79 -11.83
C PHE A 170 -6.84 -2.41 -10.38
N PHE A 171 -6.85 -1.11 -10.03
CA PHE A 171 -6.58 -0.67 -8.68
C PHE A 171 -7.65 -1.08 -7.67
N LYS A 172 -8.93 -1.19 -8.07
CA LYS A 172 -9.98 -1.79 -7.23
C LYS A 172 -9.67 -3.25 -6.91
N LEU A 173 -9.21 -4.03 -7.89
CA LEU A 173 -8.79 -5.40 -7.67
C LEU A 173 -7.61 -5.47 -6.68
N LEU A 174 -6.55 -4.66 -6.91
CA LEU A 174 -5.40 -4.58 -6.00
C LEU A 174 -5.81 -4.14 -4.59
N GLY A 175 -6.70 -3.15 -4.48
CA GLY A 175 -7.25 -2.72 -3.19
C GLY A 175 -8.04 -3.82 -2.47
N GLY A 176 -8.76 -4.65 -3.20
CA GLY A 176 -9.44 -5.83 -2.64
C GLY A 176 -8.44 -6.86 -2.08
N LEU A 177 -7.40 -7.19 -2.84
CA LEU A 177 -6.33 -8.09 -2.38
C LEU A 177 -5.59 -7.53 -1.16
N GLN A 178 -5.31 -6.22 -1.17
CA GLN A 178 -4.71 -5.50 -0.04
C GLN A 178 -5.59 -5.58 1.22
N ALA A 179 -6.91 -5.39 1.08
CA ALA A 179 -7.84 -5.49 2.21
C ALA A 179 -7.85 -6.90 2.83
N ILE A 180 -7.78 -7.94 2.01
CA ILE A 180 -7.66 -9.32 2.47
C ILE A 180 -6.33 -9.53 3.21
N ALA A 181 -5.21 -9.08 2.63
CA ALA A 181 -3.90 -9.21 3.26
C ALA A 181 -3.85 -8.49 4.62
N LEU A 182 -4.40 -7.28 4.71
CA LEU A 182 -4.49 -6.51 5.93
C LEU A 182 -5.42 -7.19 6.96
N GLY A 183 -6.52 -7.79 6.50
CA GLY A 183 -7.42 -8.58 7.36
C GLY A 183 -6.71 -9.77 8.00
N ILE A 184 -5.91 -10.50 7.23
CA ILE A 184 -5.08 -11.61 7.73
C ILE A 184 -4.05 -11.08 8.74
N ALA A 185 -3.39 -9.97 8.43
CA ALA A 185 -2.40 -9.36 9.31
C ALA A 185 -3.01 -8.96 10.67
N VAL A 186 -4.20 -8.34 10.67
CA VAL A 186 -4.94 -7.99 11.88
C VAL A 186 -5.33 -9.24 12.67
N ALA A 187 -5.80 -10.29 12.00
CA ALA A 187 -6.10 -11.57 12.65
C ALA A 187 -4.86 -12.16 13.32
N MET A 188 -3.69 -12.10 12.69
CA MET A 188 -2.43 -12.56 13.28
C MET A 188 -1.98 -11.70 14.46
N LEU A 189 -2.22 -10.39 14.44
CA LEU A 189 -1.99 -9.54 15.61
C LEU A 189 -2.90 -9.93 16.79
N LEU A 190 -4.17 -10.27 16.53
CA LEU A 190 -5.09 -10.79 17.56
C LEU A 190 -4.59 -12.12 18.15
N VAL A 191 -4.12 -13.04 17.31
CA VAL A 191 -3.51 -14.31 17.78
C VAL A 191 -2.29 -14.02 18.66
N THR A 192 -1.45 -13.05 18.28
CA THR A 192 -0.31 -12.62 19.09
C THR A 192 -0.74 -12.08 20.45
N VAL A 193 -1.75 -11.23 20.50
CA VAL A 193 -2.30 -10.70 21.76
C VAL A 193 -2.82 -11.84 22.64
N LEU A 194 -3.58 -12.79 22.07
CA LEU A 194 -4.08 -13.95 22.80
C LEU A 194 -2.95 -14.83 23.35
N LEU A 195 -1.89 -15.02 22.58
CA LEU A 195 -0.71 -15.77 23.02
C LEU A 195 0.00 -15.05 24.16
N VAL A 196 0.21 -13.73 24.07
CA VAL A 196 0.80 -12.92 25.15
C VAL A 196 -0.06 -12.99 26.40
N VAL A 197 -1.38 -12.85 26.27
CA VAL A 197 -2.34 -12.99 27.39
C VAL A 197 -2.21 -14.35 28.07
N ASN A 198 -2.19 -15.44 27.31
CA ASN A 198 -2.07 -16.79 27.84
C ASN A 198 -0.72 -17.01 28.55
N THR A 199 0.36 -16.53 27.92
CA THR A 199 1.72 -16.59 28.45
C THR A 199 1.84 -15.84 29.77
N MET A 200 1.31 -14.62 29.84
CA MET A 200 1.33 -13.79 31.04
C MET A 200 0.46 -14.40 32.17
N ARG A 201 -0.66 -15.03 31.82
CA ARG A 201 -1.50 -15.75 32.77
C ARG A 201 -0.73 -16.90 33.43
N VAL A 202 -0.04 -17.72 32.66
CA VAL A 202 0.77 -18.83 33.16
C VAL A 202 1.95 -18.32 33.99
N ALA A 203 2.63 -17.26 33.54
CA ALA A 203 3.73 -16.64 34.29
C ALA A 203 3.26 -16.09 35.65
N ALA A 204 2.15 -15.36 35.68
CA ALA A 204 1.55 -14.83 36.91
C ALA A 204 1.15 -15.95 37.89
N PHE A 205 0.57 -17.04 37.37
CA PHE A 205 0.20 -18.18 38.20
C PHE A 205 1.43 -18.90 38.78
N SER A 206 2.50 -19.08 38.00
CA SER A 206 3.72 -19.73 38.47
C SER A 206 4.45 -18.94 39.57
N ARG A 207 4.33 -17.60 39.55
CA ARG A 207 4.95 -16.69 40.55
C ARG A 207 3.99 -16.22 41.64
N ARG A 208 2.81 -16.85 41.82
CA ARG A 208 1.78 -16.38 42.74
C ARG A 208 2.24 -16.34 44.22
N LYS A 209 3.14 -17.23 44.64
CA LYS A 209 3.70 -17.21 46.01
C LYS A 209 4.62 -16.00 46.21
N GLU A 210 5.49 -15.73 45.24
CA GLU A 210 6.42 -14.58 45.25
C GLU A 210 5.66 -13.24 45.27
N THR A 211 4.68 -13.09 44.41
CA THR A 211 3.82 -11.88 44.34
C THR A 211 2.94 -11.72 45.59
N GLY A 212 2.49 -12.82 46.20
CA GLY A 212 1.76 -12.82 47.48
C GLY A 212 2.61 -12.31 48.63
N ILE A 213 3.87 -12.74 48.74
CA ILE A 213 4.82 -12.24 49.76
C ILE A 213 5.10 -10.77 49.57
N MET A 214 5.35 -10.33 48.31
CA MET A 214 5.56 -8.91 47.98
C MET A 214 4.40 -8.03 48.44
N LYS A 215 3.15 -8.53 48.29
CA LYS A 215 1.95 -7.83 48.74
C LYS A 215 1.87 -7.73 50.24
N LEU A 216 2.20 -8.80 50.96
CA LEU A 216 2.22 -8.81 52.45
C LEU A 216 3.25 -7.83 53.03
N VAL A 217 4.37 -7.61 52.34
CA VAL A 217 5.41 -6.63 52.73
C VAL A 217 5.08 -5.19 52.30
N GLY A 218 3.90 -4.97 51.63
CA GLY A 218 3.40 -3.65 51.28
C GLY A 218 3.89 -3.13 49.89
N ALA A 219 4.34 -4.01 48.99
CA ALA A 219 4.70 -3.60 47.65
C ALA A 219 3.47 -3.09 46.90
N SER A 220 3.65 -1.99 46.13
CA SER A 220 2.57 -1.42 45.30
C SER A 220 2.21 -2.34 44.13
N ASN A 221 0.95 -2.29 43.68
CA ASN A 221 0.47 -3.09 42.57
C ASN A 221 1.29 -2.86 41.28
N ALA A 222 1.69 -1.61 41.01
CA ALA A 222 2.54 -1.28 39.88
C ALA A 222 3.91 -1.96 39.95
N TYR A 223 4.49 -2.04 41.15
CA TYR A 223 5.78 -2.70 41.37
C TYR A 223 5.71 -4.22 41.13
N ILE A 224 4.58 -4.84 41.47
CA ILE A 224 4.34 -6.29 41.26
C ILE A 224 4.09 -6.58 39.77
N GLN A 225 3.45 -5.66 39.03
CA GLN A 225 3.09 -5.82 37.60
C GLN A 225 4.25 -5.52 36.66
N LEU A 226 5.13 -4.57 37.02
CA LEU A 226 6.20 -4.04 36.17
C LEU A 226 7.10 -5.14 35.57
N PRO A 227 7.58 -6.17 36.29
CA PRO A 227 8.43 -7.21 35.72
C PRO A 227 7.76 -7.94 34.55
N PHE A 228 6.45 -8.26 34.68
CA PHE A 228 5.70 -8.97 33.63
C PHE A 228 5.52 -8.13 32.38
N VAL A 229 5.21 -6.84 32.55
CA VAL A 229 5.07 -5.92 31.42
C VAL A 229 6.41 -5.73 30.71
N LEU A 230 7.51 -5.60 31.46
CA LEU A 230 8.85 -5.50 30.88
C LEU A 230 9.26 -6.79 30.16
N GLU A 231 8.94 -7.96 30.70
CA GLU A 231 9.21 -9.25 30.07
C GLU A 231 8.49 -9.36 28.71
N ALA A 232 7.20 -8.95 28.65
CA ALA A 232 6.44 -8.90 27.42
C ALA A 232 7.00 -7.86 26.43
N ALA A 233 7.36 -6.66 26.91
CA ALA A 233 7.93 -5.59 26.09
C ALA A 233 9.27 -6.01 25.48
N VAL A 234 10.15 -6.66 26.23
CA VAL A 234 11.44 -7.16 25.74
C VAL A 234 11.24 -8.27 24.70
N ALA A 235 10.35 -9.24 24.98
CA ALA A 235 10.06 -10.29 24.01
C ALA A 235 9.48 -9.72 22.70
N ALA A 236 8.55 -8.76 22.80
CA ALA A 236 7.99 -8.07 21.65
C ALA A 236 9.02 -7.19 20.94
N GLY A 237 9.94 -6.55 21.68
CA GLY A 237 11.05 -5.80 21.11
C GLY A 237 11.99 -6.65 20.26
N ILE A 238 12.35 -7.86 20.77
CA ILE A 238 13.16 -8.82 19.99
C ILE A 238 12.40 -9.29 18.75
N GLY A 239 11.12 -9.68 18.90
CA GLY A 239 10.27 -10.06 17.78
C GLY A 239 10.08 -8.93 16.76
N GLY A 240 9.92 -7.69 17.24
CA GLY A 240 9.85 -6.49 16.41
C GLY A 240 11.13 -6.20 15.62
N LEU A 241 12.31 -6.40 16.25
CA LEU A 241 13.59 -6.27 15.54
C LEU A 241 13.74 -7.32 14.43
N LEU A 242 13.32 -8.56 14.70
CA LEU A 242 13.29 -9.61 13.67
C LEU A 242 12.33 -9.25 12.53
N ALA A 243 11.17 -8.70 12.85
CA ALA A 243 10.21 -8.22 11.84
C ALA A 243 10.78 -7.06 11.00
N VAL A 244 11.41 -6.08 11.63
CA VAL A 244 12.11 -4.98 10.93
C VAL A 244 13.21 -5.52 10.01
N GLY A 245 13.99 -6.48 10.48
CA GLY A 245 15.02 -7.14 9.66
C GLY A 245 14.42 -7.90 8.46
N ALA A 246 13.30 -8.59 8.66
CA ALA A 246 12.58 -9.27 7.58
C ALA A 246 12.02 -8.28 6.55
N LEU A 247 11.40 -7.17 6.98
CA LEU A 247 10.90 -6.11 6.10
C LEU A 247 12.03 -5.42 5.33
N ALA A 248 13.18 -5.19 5.97
CA ALA A 248 14.36 -4.65 5.31
C ALA A 248 14.88 -5.61 4.24
N ALA A 249 14.91 -6.90 4.53
CA ALA A 249 15.28 -7.93 3.56
C ALA A 249 14.27 -8.02 2.41
N GLU A 250 12.98 -7.98 2.69
CA GLU A 250 11.90 -7.93 1.68
C GLU A 250 12.09 -6.73 0.75
N LYS A 251 12.30 -5.52 1.28
CA LYS A 251 12.55 -4.33 0.48
C LYS A 251 13.82 -4.48 -0.37
N ALA A 252 14.95 -4.83 0.23
CA ALA A 252 16.24 -4.86 -0.45
C ALA A 252 16.35 -5.97 -1.50
N TYR A 253 15.76 -7.15 -1.26
CA TYR A 253 15.89 -8.29 -2.18
C TYR A 253 14.70 -8.40 -3.13
N LEU A 254 13.46 -8.37 -2.61
CA LEU A 254 12.28 -8.57 -3.45
C LEU A 254 11.97 -7.30 -4.26
N VAL A 255 11.90 -6.14 -3.60
CA VAL A 255 11.50 -4.89 -4.29
C VAL A 255 12.66 -4.37 -5.13
N ASP A 256 13.82 -4.05 -4.52
CA ASP A 256 14.90 -3.33 -5.21
C ASP A 256 15.67 -4.19 -6.24
N LYS A 257 15.86 -5.50 -5.97
CA LYS A 257 16.65 -6.36 -6.86
C LYS A 257 15.83 -7.16 -7.87
N VAL A 258 14.54 -7.44 -7.59
CA VAL A 258 13.71 -8.30 -8.45
C VAL A 258 12.63 -7.50 -9.14
N LEU A 259 11.79 -6.77 -8.38
CA LEU A 259 10.62 -6.11 -8.94
C LEU A 259 10.98 -4.83 -9.69
N GLU A 260 11.74 -3.92 -9.09
CA GLU A 260 12.08 -2.62 -9.69
C GLU A 260 12.81 -2.75 -11.03
N PRO A 261 13.84 -3.62 -11.20
CA PRO A 261 14.47 -3.83 -12.50
C PRO A 261 13.56 -4.47 -13.55
N SER A 262 12.61 -5.32 -13.10
CA SER A 262 11.68 -6.05 -13.98
C SER A 262 10.51 -5.18 -14.45
N PHE A 263 10.08 -4.21 -13.64
CA PHE A 263 8.90 -3.37 -13.88
C PHE A 263 9.27 -1.88 -13.90
N ARG A 264 10.14 -1.48 -14.82
CA ARG A 264 10.63 -0.08 -14.97
C ARG A 264 9.56 0.94 -15.35
N PHE A 265 8.36 0.48 -15.69
CA PHE A 265 7.25 1.32 -16.12
C PHE A 265 6.36 1.81 -14.95
N THR A 266 6.73 1.55 -13.71
CA THR A 266 5.96 1.94 -12.52
C THR A 266 6.86 2.47 -11.41
N ALA A 267 6.29 3.23 -10.47
CA ALA A 267 7.00 3.67 -9.28
C ALA A 267 6.98 2.60 -8.19
N PHE A 268 8.08 2.50 -7.47
CA PHE A 268 8.20 1.66 -6.28
C PHE A 268 8.34 2.50 -5.02
N VAL A 269 7.85 1.95 -3.90
CA VAL A 269 7.97 2.57 -2.58
C VAL A 269 9.44 2.81 -2.23
N GLY A 270 9.77 4.04 -1.85
CA GLY A 270 11.12 4.41 -1.42
C GLY A 270 11.48 3.89 -0.01
N TRP A 271 12.77 3.96 0.32
CA TRP A 271 13.27 3.61 1.65
C TRP A 271 12.71 4.52 2.75
N ASP A 272 12.44 5.79 2.45
CA ASP A 272 11.87 6.74 3.42
C ASP A 272 10.52 6.25 3.95
N GLU A 273 9.62 5.81 3.07
CA GLU A 273 8.32 5.28 3.46
C GLU A 273 8.44 3.91 4.14
N THR A 274 9.35 3.07 3.64
CA THR A 274 9.66 1.76 4.25
C THR A 274 10.14 1.91 5.69
N ILE A 275 11.03 2.86 5.98
CA ILE A 275 11.54 3.13 7.34
C ILE A 275 10.41 3.61 8.26
N LYS A 276 9.51 4.47 7.78
CA LYS A 276 8.33 4.88 8.55
C LYS A 276 7.46 3.68 8.94
N ILE A 277 7.20 2.78 7.98
CA ILE A 277 6.45 1.56 8.22
C ILE A 277 7.15 0.68 9.26
N MET A 278 8.47 0.49 9.15
CA MET A 278 9.26 -0.28 10.12
C MET A 278 9.15 0.29 11.55
N ILE A 279 9.21 1.61 11.69
CA ILE A 279 9.05 2.28 13.00
C ILE A 279 7.64 2.05 13.54
N ILE A 280 6.61 2.21 12.70
CA ILE A 280 5.21 1.97 13.08
C ILE A 280 5.02 0.54 13.55
N VAL A 281 5.52 -0.44 12.81
CA VAL A 281 5.44 -1.87 13.12
C VAL A 281 6.12 -2.18 14.46
N PHE A 282 7.34 -1.69 14.65
CA PHE A 282 8.11 -1.90 15.87
C PHE A 282 7.41 -1.33 17.11
N VAL A 283 6.97 -0.07 17.03
CA VAL A 283 6.26 0.61 18.13
C VAL A 283 4.92 -0.08 18.42
N THR A 284 4.15 -0.44 17.40
CA THR A 284 2.87 -1.15 17.54
C THR A 284 3.05 -2.48 18.25
N GLY A 285 4.09 -3.25 17.89
CA GLY A 285 4.38 -4.54 18.53
C GLY A 285 4.64 -4.41 20.04
N ILE A 286 5.50 -3.46 20.42
CA ILE A 286 5.82 -3.22 21.84
C ILE A 286 4.58 -2.73 22.60
N LEU A 287 3.81 -1.81 22.03
CA LEU A 287 2.61 -1.28 22.66
C LEU A 287 1.56 -2.34 22.87
N LEU A 288 1.24 -3.14 21.85
CA LEU A 288 0.25 -4.21 21.94
C LEU A 288 0.62 -5.25 22.99
N ALA A 289 1.88 -5.72 22.99
CA ALA A 289 2.35 -6.70 23.96
C ALA A 289 2.34 -6.14 25.38
N SER A 290 2.78 -4.91 25.58
CA SER A 290 2.80 -4.25 26.88
C SER A 290 1.41 -4.03 27.44
N VAL A 291 0.47 -3.57 26.63
CA VAL A 291 -0.93 -3.37 27.02
C VAL A 291 -1.60 -4.72 27.33
N ALA A 292 -1.40 -5.74 26.48
CA ALA A 292 -1.94 -7.07 26.71
C ALA A 292 -1.41 -7.68 28.03
N ALA A 293 -0.12 -7.56 28.29
CA ALA A 293 0.50 -8.02 29.53
C ALA A 293 -0.05 -7.27 30.75
N PHE A 294 -0.10 -5.94 30.69
CA PHE A 294 -0.62 -5.10 31.77
C PHE A 294 -2.07 -5.46 32.15
N LEU A 295 -2.95 -5.52 31.16
CA LEU A 295 -4.37 -5.84 31.36
C LEU A 295 -4.54 -7.27 31.94
N THR A 296 -3.75 -8.21 31.46
CA THR A 296 -3.79 -9.60 31.90
C THR A 296 -3.36 -9.71 33.35
N VAL A 297 -2.21 -9.16 33.69
CA VAL A 297 -1.65 -9.25 35.06
C VAL A 297 -2.55 -8.53 36.06
N ARG A 298 -3.08 -7.33 35.69
CA ARG A 298 -4.04 -6.59 36.52
C ARG A 298 -5.30 -7.43 36.84
N ARG A 299 -5.81 -8.19 35.84
CA ARG A 299 -7.02 -9.01 36.03
C ARG A 299 -6.76 -10.28 36.86
N TYR A 300 -5.60 -10.92 36.70
CA TYR A 300 -5.31 -12.20 37.34
C TYR A 300 -4.67 -12.09 38.70
N LEU A 301 -3.91 -11.04 38.99
CA LEU A 301 -3.37 -10.83 40.33
C LEU A 301 -4.40 -10.27 41.32
N LYS A 302 -5.64 -9.93 40.87
CA LYS A 302 -6.74 -9.33 41.68
C LYS A 302 -6.19 -8.59 42.90
N VAL A 303 -5.63 -7.47 42.59
CA VAL A 303 -4.96 -6.64 43.58
C VAL A 303 -5.76 -5.37 43.71
#